data_c4e29701dc4738137d2789d088b79c38
#
_entry.id   c4e29701dc4738137d2789d088b79c38
#
_cell.length_a   1.000
_cell.length_b   1.000
_cell.length_c   1.000
_cell.angle_alpha   90.00
_cell.angle_beta   90.00
_cell.angle_gamma   90.00
#
_symmetry.space_group_name_H-M   'P 1'
#
loop_
_entity.id
_entity.type
_entity.pdbx_description
1 polymer ?
#
loop_
_entity_poly.entity_id
_entity_poly.type
_entity_poly.pdbx_seq_one_letter_code
_entity_poly.pdbx_strand_id
1 'polypeptide(L)'
;MATRNIENWKERLITILVTPFTTCSARLPVYLIIIALVIPDQKFFGFNLQGLTLMGMYLLGFLSALISSFILSKVLKLNYKSYFIIELPNYKVPLFSNVFITVIEKVKSFVFEAGKIILSISVILWGLASFGPGEKFKNANEIVKSNPMAKEWSSEILEYEIGSYKLEHSYIGIMGKAITPIISPLGYDWKIGIALITSFAAREVFVGTLATIYSVGQENELTIKEKMRNELKPNGDPMFDFPTGISLLLFYAFAMQCMSTLAVVRKETNSWKWPLFQLVSMTLIAYFVSLISYQMLS
;
A
#
# COMPACT_ATOMS: atom_id res chain seq x y z
N MET A 1 -9.17 0.39 -18.51
CA MET A 1 -10.06 -0.17 -19.56
C MET A 1 -11.28 0.73 -19.82
N ALA A 2 -11.97 1.26 -18.82
CA ALA A 2 -13.08 2.22 -19.03
C ALA A 2 -12.69 3.50 -19.79
N THR A 3 -11.44 3.92 -19.67
CA THR A 3 -10.90 5.12 -20.34
C THR A 3 -10.82 5.00 -21.87
N ARG A 4 -11.02 3.80 -22.44
CA ARG A 4 -11.01 3.60 -23.91
C ARG A 4 -12.17 4.26 -24.63
N ASN A 5 -13.25 4.57 -23.89
CA ASN A 5 -14.42 5.26 -24.44
C ASN A 5 -14.18 6.77 -24.61
N ILE A 6 -13.05 7.29 -24.12
CA ILE A 6 -12.68 8.70 -24.28
C ILE A 6 -11.90 8.82 -25.61
N GLU A 7 -12.49 9.52 -26.57
CA GLU A 7 -11.92 9.69 -27.91
C GLU A 7 -10.66 10.56 -27.91
N ASN A 8 -10.66 11.63 -27.12
CA ASN A 8 -9.54 12.55 -27.05
C ASN A 8 -8.38 11.94 -26.26
N TRP A 9 -7.25 11.73 -26.90
CA TRP A 9 -6.05 11.16 -26.29
C TRP A 9 -5.58 11.93 -25.06
N LYS A 10 -5.62 13.25 -25.07
CA LYS A 10 -5.15 14.05 -23.92
C LYS A 10 -6.08 13.90 -22.71
N GLU A 11 -7.38 13.92 -22.92
CA GLU A 11 -8.37 13.69 -21.85
C GLU A 11 -8.27 12.28 -21.29
N ARG A 12 -8.13 11.31 -22.19
CA ARG A 12 -7.89 9.92 -21.83
C ARG A 12 -6.62 9.77 -20.98
N LEU A 13 -5.52 10.44 -21.38
CA LEU A 13 -4.26 10.42 -20.65
C LEU A 13 -4.42 11.03 -19.24
N ILE A 14 -5.09 12.19 -19.12
CA ILE A 14 -5.37 12.81 -17.83
C ILE A 14 -6.15 11.86 -16.94
N THR A 15 -7.20 11.24 -17.47
CA THR A 15 -8.02 10.29 -16.73
C THR A 15 -7.20 9.09 -16.24
N ILE A 16 -6.32 8.54 -17.10
CA ILE A 16 -5.42 7.44 -16.73
C ILE A 16 -4.46 7.86 -15.60
N LEU A 17 -3.89 9.06 -15.67
CA LEU A 17 -2.94 9.55 -14.67
C LEU A 17 -3.58 9.91 -13.34
N VAL A 18 -4.83 10.37 -13.35
CA VAL A 18 -5.57 10.81 -12.16
C VAL A 18 -6.27 9.65 -11.45
N THR A 19 -6.71 8.63 -12.18
CA THR A 19 -7.45 7.49 -11.61
C THR A 19 -6.80 6.87 -10.36
N PRO A 20 -5.47 6.69 -10.23
CA PRO A 20 -4.87 6.11 -9.04
C PRO A 20 -4.95 6.96 -7.77
N PHE A 21 -5.30 8.25 -7.85
CA PHE A 21 -5.59 9.07 -6.67
C PHE A 21 -6.88 8.65 -6.00
N THR A 22 -7.86 8.16 -6.77
CA THR A 22 -9.10 7.64 -6.19
C THR A 22 -8.83 6.39 -5.37
N THR A 23 -9.53 6.28 -4.25
CA THR A 23 -9.36 5.15 -3.33
C THR A 23 -9.88 3.85 -3.97
N CYS A 24 -9.03 2.84 -4.06
CA CYS A 24 -9.41 1.49 -4.50
C CYS A 24 -9.73 0.58 -3.30
N SER A 25 -10.44 -0.52 -3.54
CA SER A 25 -10.77 -1.50 -2.49
C SER A 25 -9.55 -2.11 -1.79
N ALA A 26 -8.42 -2.22 -2.48
CA ALA A 26 -7.16 -2.73 -1.92
C ALA A 26 -6.53 -1.81 -0.85
N ARG A 27 -6.90 -0.53 -0.81
CA ARG A 27 -6.47 0.40 0.25
C ARG A 27 -7.24 0.22 1.55
N LEU A 28 -8.47 -0.27 1.48
CA LEU A 28 -9.37 -0.38 2.61
C LEU A 28 -8.76 -1.18 3.78
N PRO A 29 -8.20 -2.40 3.59
CA PRO A 29 -7.60 -3.17 4.68
C PRO A 29 -6.46 -2.42 5.37
N VAL A 30 -5.62 -1.72 4.61
CA VAL A 30 -4.50 -0.93 5.15
C VAL A 30 -5.04 0.22 6.01
N TYR A 31 -6.03 0.97 5.52
CA TYR A 31 -6.65 2.04 6.28
C TYR A 31 -7.29 1.53 7.57
N LEU A 32 -8.04 0.43 7.50
CA LEU A 32 -8.71 -0.13 8.67
C LEU A 32 -7.72 -0.52 9.78
N ILE A 33 -6.60 -1.17 9.44
CA ILE A 33 -5.61 -1.57 10.42
C ILE A 33 -4.92 -0.35 11.03
N ILE A 34 -4.43 0.60 10.22
CA ILE A 34 -3.72 1.76 10.74
C ILE A 34 -4.66 2.63 11.59
N ILE A 35 -5.89 2.88 11.12
CA ILE A 35 -6.90 3.64 11.88
C ILE A 35 -7.21 2.95 13.20
N ALA A 36 -7.38 1.62 13.20
CA ALA A 36 -7.66 0.87 14.42
C ALA A 36 -6.49 0.83 15.43
N LEU A 37 -5.25 1.03 14.96
CA LEU A 37 -4.06 1.11 15.82
C LEU A 37 -3.91 2.49 16.46
N VAL A 38 -4.12 3.54 15.65
CA VAL A 38 -3.73 4.92 16.00
C VAL A 38 -4.91 5.73 16.54
N ILE A 39 -6.11 5.50 16.02
CA ILE A 39 -7.29 6.28 16.38
C ILE A 39 -8.06 5.56 17.48
N PRO A 40 -8.30 6.20 18.65
CA PRO A 40 -9.08 5.61 19.72
C PRO A 40 -10.54 5.38 19.31
N ASP A 41 -11.14 4.30 19.82
CA ASP A 41 -12.56 4.01 19.60
C ASP A 41 -13.42 4.93 20.49
N GLN A 42 -13.62 6.15 20.04
CA GLN A 42 -14.43 7.16 20.73
C GLN A 42 -15.52 7.69 19.80
N LYS A 43 -16.64 8.09 20.38
CA LYS A 43 -17.72 8.73 19.65
C LYS A 43 -17.55 10.25 19.69
N PHE A 44 -17.48 10.86 18.52
CA PHE A 44 -17.45 12.30 18.36
C PHE A 44 -18.73 12.75 17.62
N PHE A 45 -19.57 13.58 18.24
CA PHE A 45 -20.87 14.01 17.70
C PHE A 45 -21.81 12.85 17.29
N GLY A 46 -21.75 11.72 18.02
CA GLY A 46 -22.58 10.55 17.72
C GLY A 46 -22.02 9.59 16.64
N PHE A 47 -20.94 9.95 15.95
CA PHE A 47 -20.25 9.12 14.98
C PHE A 47 -18.98 8.50 15.57
N ASN A 48 -18.64 7.30 15.13
CA ASN A 48 -17.37 6.69 15.48
C ASN A 48 -16.21 7.45 14.82
N LEU A 49 -15.21 7.87 15.62
CA LEU A 49 -14.06 8.64 15.14
C LEU A 49 -13.26 7.89 14.08
N GLN A 50 -13.13 6.58 14.20
CA GLN A 50 -12.46 5.73 13.21
C GLN A 50 -13.20 5.76 11.85
N GLY A 51 -14.53 5.67 11.88
CA GLY A 51 -15.36 5.77 10.67
C GLY A 51 -15.28 7.14 10.02
N LEU A 52 -15.24 8.22 10.83
CA LEU A 52 -15.07 9.59 10.34
C LEU A 52 -13.70 9.80 9.66
N THR A 53 -12.64 9.24 10.28
CA THR A 53 -11.29 9.27 9.69
C THR A 53 -11.25 8.52 8.36
N LEU A 54 -11.87 7.34 8.28
CA LEU A 54 -11.97 6.58 7.04
C LEU A 54 -12.70 7.38 5.95
N MET A 55 -13.83 7.98 6.29
CA MET A 55 -14.59 8.86 5.37
C MET A 55 -13.71 10.03 4.89
N GLY A 56 -12.96 10.66 5.81
CA GLY A 56 -12.02 11.72 5.49
C GLY A 56 -10.96 11.30 4.48
N MET A 57 -10.41 10.07 4.62
CA MET A 57 -9.43 9.52 3.67
C MET A 57 -10.01 9.30 2.27
N TYR A 58 -11.28 8.86 2.18
CA TYR A 58 -11.98 8.74 0.89
C TYR A 58 -12.22 10.10 0.24
N LEU A 59 -12.70 11.09 1.01
CA LEU A 59 -12.91 12.46 0.53
C LEU A 59 -11.60 13.09 0.08
N LEU A 60 -10.51 12.89 0.84
CA LEU A 60 -9.17 13.37 0.48
C LEU A 60 -8.69 12.77 -0.86
N GLY A 61 -8.91 11.47 -1.07
CA GLY A 61 -8.61 10.80 -2.35
C GLY A 61 -9.39 11.40 -3.51
N PHE A 62 -10.70 11.66 -3.32
CA PHE A 62 -11.55 12.27 -4.34
C PHE A 62 -11.14 13.72 -4.65
N LEU A 63 -10.91 14.54 -3.63
CA LEU A 63 -10.47 15.92 -3.78
C LEU A 63 -9.10 16.01 -4.47
N SER A 64 -8.16 15.14 -4.10
CA SER A 64 -6.83 15.11 -4.73
C SER A 64 -6.92 14.72 -6.21
N ALA A 65 -7.84 13.82 -6.59
CA ALA A 65 -8.10 13.48 -7.97
C ALA A 65 -8.63 14.69 -8.77
N LEU A 66 -9.57 15.45 -8.21
CA LEU A 66 -10.10 16.67 -8.84
C LEU A 66 -9.01 17.73 -9.02
N ILE A 67 -8.22 17.99 -7.97
CA ILE A 67 -7.12 18.98 -8.02
C ILE A 67 -6.07 18.54 -9.05
N SER A 68 -5.67 17.28 -9.05
CA SER A 68 -4.70 16.75 -10.01
C SER A 68 -5.22 16.83 -11.44
N SER A 69 -6.50 16.53 -11.67
CA SER A 69 -7.12 16.67 -12.99
C SER A 69 -7.11 18.13 -13.46
N PHE A 70 -7.44 19.07 -12.58
CA PHE A 70 -7.42 20.50 -12.90
C PHE A 70 -6.00 20.98 -13.25
N ILE A 71 -4.98 20.57 -12.48
CA ILE A 71 -3.57 20.91 -12.73
C ILE A 71 -3.12 20.33 -14.06
N LEU A 72 -3.37 19.03 -14.30
CA LEU A 72 -2.95 18.36 -15.54
C LEU A 72 -3.65 18.95 -16.76
N SER A 73 -4.93 19.32 -16.65
CA SER A 73 -5.67 19.94 -17.77
C SER A 73 -5.05 21.26 -18.20
N LYS A 74 -4.56 22.06 -17.25
CA LYS A 74 -3.84 23.33 -17.56
C LYS A 74 -2.45 23.06 -18.15
N VAL A 75 -1.70 22.11 -17.60
CA VAL A 75 -0.35 21.78 -18.05
C VAL A 75 -0.36 21.21 -19.47
N LEU A 76 -1.30 20.32 -19.78
CA LEU A 76 -1.43 19.69 -21.11
C LEU A 76 -2.13 20.56 -22.15
N LYS A 77 -2.51 21.80 -21.79
CA LYS A 77 -3.18 22.78 -22.66
C LYS A 77 -4.30 22.13 -23.49
N LEU A 78 -5.40 21.79 -22.80
CA LEU A 78 -6.61 21.29 -23.47
C LEU A 78 -7.31 22.46 -24.19
N ASN A 79 -6.98 22.64 -25.47
CA ASN A 79 -7.55 23.71 -26.30
C ASN A 79 -8.78 23.27 -27.11
N TYR A 80 -9.25 22.03 -26.91
CA TYR A 80 -10.35 21.48 -27.69
C TYR A 80 -11.60 21.37 -26.83
N LYS A 81 -12.71 21.92 -27.30
CA LYS A 81 -14.03 21.63 -26.78
C LYS A 81 -14.40 20.23 -27.29
N SER A 82 -14.36 19.24 -26.43
CA SER A 82 -14.92 17.93 -26.74
C SER A 82 -16.44 18.04 -26.73
N TYR A 83 -17.06 17.82 -27.87
CA TYR A 83 -18.51 17.67 -27.94
C TYR A 83 -18.83 16.20 -27.64
N PHE A 84 -19.34 15.98 -26.44
CA PHE A 84 -19.76 14.63 -26.06
C PHE A 84 -21.15 14.38 -26.64
N ILE A 85 -21.20 13.83 -27.84
CA ILE A 85 -22.46 13.40 -28.48
C ILE A 85 -22.63 11.92 -28.12
N ILE A 86 -23.53 11.62 -27.16
CA ILE A 86 -23.98 10.27 -26.91
C ILE A 86 -25.23 10.02 -27.74
N GLU A 87 -25.14 9.11 -28.68
CA GLU A 87 -26.34 8.47 -29.20
C GLU A 87 -26.94 7.65 -28.06
N LEU A 88 -28.19 7.97 -27.65
CA LEU A 88 -28.89 7.22 -26.63
C LEU A 88 -29.11 5.79 -27.13
N PRO A 89 -28.45 4.78 -26.56
CA PRO A 89 -28.68 3.41 -26.98
C PRO A 89 -30.10 2.99 -26.64
N ASN A 90 -30.77 2.31 -27.56
CA ASN A 90 -32.06 1.69 -27.28
C ASN A 90 -31.93 0.73 -26.10
N TYR A 91 -32.73 0.94 -25.05
CA TYR A 91 -32.79 0.05 -23.90
C TYR A 91 -33.25 -1.35 -24.34
N LYS A 92 -32.36 -2.29 -24.26
CA LYS A 92 -32.65 -3.72 -24.49
C LYS A 92 -32.43 -4.48 -23.20
N VAL A 93 -33.31 -5.45 -22.91
CA VAL A 93 -33.12 -6.33 -21.76
C VAL A 93 -31.84 -7.14 -21.97
N PRO A 94 -30.89 -7.12 -21.02
CA PRO A 94 -29.65 -7.84 -21.17
C PRO A 94 -29.91 -9.36 -21.18
N LEU A 95 -29.31 -10.05 -22.14
CA LEU A 95 -29.29 -11.52 -22.17
C LEU A 95 -28.30 -12.00 -21.10
N PHE A 96 -28.79 -12.73 -20.10
CA PHE A 96 -27.96 -13.23 -18.99
C PHE A 96 -26.75 -14.05 -19.47
N SER A 97 -26.91 -14.81 -20.55
CA SER A 97 -25.81 -15.58 -21.15
C SER A 97 -24.66 -14.67 -21.61
N ASN A 98 -24.97 -13.57 -22.30
CA ASN A 98 -23.94 -12.64 -22.79
C ASN A 98 -23.26 -11.89 -21.64
N VAL A 99 -24.02 -11.52 -20.61
CA VAL A 99 -23.48 -10.90 -19.40
C VAL A 99 -22.49 -11.86 -18.71
N PHE A 100 -22.90 -13.13 -18.53
CA PHE A 100 -22.08 -14.14 -17.89
C PHE A 100 -20.78 -14.42 -18.64
N ILE A 101 -20.85 -14.58 -19.96
CA ILE A 101 -19.67 -14.78 -20.82
C ILE A 101 -18.74 -13.57 -20.72
N THR A 102 -19.28 -12.35 -20.83
CA THR A 102 -18.48 -11.13 -20.73
C THR A 102 -17.80 -10.98 -19.37
N VAL A 103 -18.49 -11.30 -18.28
CA VAL A 103 -17.93 -11.28 -16.93
C VAL A 103 -16.78 -12.29 -16.81
N ILE A 104 -16.99 -13.54 -17.26
CA ILE A 104 -15.95 -14.58 -17.22
C ILE A 104 -14.73 -14.16 -18.04
N GLU A 105 -14.91 -13.64 -19.24
CA GLU A 105 -13.79 -13.17 -20.07
C GLU A 105 -13.01 -12.06 -19.40
N LYS A 106 -13.69 -11.07 -18.80
CA LYS A 106 -13.03 -9.97 -18.08
C LYS A 106 -12.30 -10.44 -16.84
N VAL A 107 -12.93 -11.33 -16.04
CA VAL A 107 -12.32 -11.92 -14.85
C VAL A 107 -11.11 -12.77 -15.25
N LYS A 108 -11.26 -13.62 -16.26
CA LYS A 108 -10.16 -14.46 -16.78
C LYS A 108 -8.98 -13.59 -17.26
N SER A 109 -9.25 -12.56 -18.05
CA SER A 109 -8.20 -11.63 -18.50
C SER A 109 -7.49 -10.96 -17.32
N PHE A 110 -8.23 -10.50 -16.30
CA PHE A 110 -7.65 -9.90 -15.11
C PHE A 110 -6.79 -10.89 -14.31
N VAL A 111 -7.32 -12.09 -14.03
CA VAL A 111 -6.60 -13.12 -13.27
C VAL A 111 -5.32 -13.55 -13.99
N PHE A 112 -5.37 -13.76 -15.29
CA PHE A 112 -4.19 -14.19 -16.05
C PHE A 112 -3.18 -13.06 -16.29
N GLU A 113 -3.60 -11.82 -16.48
CA GLU A 113 -2.69 -10.70 -16.74
C GLU A 113 -2.09 -10.15 -15.43
N ALA A 114 -2.93 -9.81 -14.45
CA ALA A 114 -2.46 -9.28 -13.17
C ALA A 114 -1.96 -10.37 -12.21
N GLY A 115 -2.64 -11.52 -12.17
CA GLY A 115 -2.30 -12.62 -11.27
C GLY A 115 -0.91 -13.19 -11.52
N LYS A 116 -0.47 -13.32 -12.78
CA LYS A 116 0.91 -13.76 -13.10
C LYS A 116 1.96 -12.81 -12.52
N ILE A 117 1.74 -11.52 -12.65
CA ILE A 117 2.68 -10.50 -12.16
C ILE A 117 2.73 -10.54 -10.63
N ILE A 118 1.56 -10.56 -9.98
CA ILE A 118 1.46 -10.62 -8.52
C ILE A 118 2.15 -11.88 -7.99
N LEU A 119 1.85 -13.05 -8.58
CA LEU A 119 2.43 -14.32 -8.17
C LEU A 119 3.95 -14.33 -8.36
N SER A 120 4.46 -13.86 -9.50
CA SER A 120 5.89 -13.79 -9.75
C SER A 120 6.62 -12.92 -8.73
N ILE A 121 6.07 -11.75 -8.44
CA ILE A 121 6.67 -10.82 -7.45
C ILE A 121 6.55 -11.40 -6.03
N SER A 122 5.41 -12.02 -5.68
CA SER A 122 5.24 -12.66 -4.37
C SER A 122 6.25 -13.79 -4.13
N VAL A 123 6.52 -14.61 -5.15
CA VAL A 123 7.55 -15.67 -5.08
C VAL A 123 8.95 -15.06 -4.90
N ILE A 124 9.27 -13.99 -5.63
CA ILE A 124 10.56 -13.29 -5.47
C ILE A 124 10.69 -12.71 -4.06
N LEU A 125 9.67 -12.03 -3.56
CA LEU A 125 9.67 -11.44 -2.23
C LEU A 125 9.76 -12.52 -1.14
N TRP A 126 9.03 -13.63 -1.31
CA TRP A 126 9.14 -14.77 -0.41
C TRP A 126 10.58 -15.33 -0.39
N GLY A 127 11.20 -15.49 -1.55
CA GLY A 127 12.60 -15.90 -1.63
C GLY A 127 13.54 -14.91 -0.94
N LEU A 128 13.37 -13.61 -1.15
CA LEU A 128 14.18 -12.58 -0.49
C LEU A 128 13.97 -12.54 1.04
N ALA A 129 12.80 -12.90 1.53
CA ALA A 129 12.49 -12.98 2.95
C ALA A 129 13.00 -14.28 3.59
N SER A 130 12.97 -15.40 2.83
CA SER A 130 13.36 -16.73 3.33
C SER A 130 14.86 -17.00 3.28
N PHE A 131 15.62 -16.23 2.51
CA PHE A 131 17.07 -16.36 2.38
C PHE A 131 17.78 -15.08 2.82
N GLY A 132 18.93 -15.23 3.45
CA GLY A 132 19.76 -14.12 3.90
C GLY A 132 21.25 -14.43 3.76
N PRO A 133 22.09 -13.41 3.52
CA PRO A 133 23.55 -13.57 3.43
C PRO A 133 24.17 -13.66 4.82
N GLY A 134 25.19 -14.50 4.93
CA GLY A 134 26.09 -14.54 6.09
C GLY A 134 25.67 -15.48 7.21
N GLU A 135 26.59 -15.60 8.17
CA GLU A 135 26.47 -16.53 9.31
C GLU A 135 25.39 -16.11 10.31
N LYS A 136 25.09 -14.81 10.40
CA LYS A 136 24.04 -14.29 11.29
C LYS A 136 22.66 -14.84 10.95
N PHE A 137 22.34 -14.96 9.65
CA PHE A 137 21.10 -15.56 9.21
C PHE A 137 21.06 -17.07 9.49
N LYS A 138 22.17 -17.78 9.22
CA LYS A 138 22.26 -19.24 9.41
C LYS A 138 22.21 -19.63 10.89
N ASN A 139 22.92 -18.88 11.73
CA ASN A 139 23.05 -19.16 13.16
C ASN A 139 22.06 -18.38 14.02
N ALA A 140 20.99 -17.82 13.42
CA ALA A 140 19.97 -17.03 14.11
C ALA A 140 19.39 -17.76 15.34
N ASN A 141 19.17 -19.08 15.23
CA ASN A 141 18.65 -19.91 16.32
C ASN A 141 19.59 -19.94 17.52
N GLU A 142 20.92 -20.04 17.29
CA GLU A 142 21.93 -20.11 18.34
C GLU A 142 22.14 -18.74 18.97
N ILE A 143 22.20 -17.70 18.14
CA ILE A 143 22.41 -16.32 18.58
C ILE A 143 21.25 -15.85 19.47
N VAL A 144 19.99 -16.09 19.06
CA VAL A 144 18.82 -15.69 19.86
C VAL A 144 18.73 -16.52 21.14
N LYS A 145 19.01 -17.82 21.10
CA LYS A 145 19.04 -18.69 22.30
C LYS A 145 20.17 -18.37 23.27
N SER A 146 21.28 -17.80 22.79
CA SER A 146 22.41 -17.37 23.63
C SER A 146 22.15 -16.05 24.36
N ASN A 147 21.09 -15.34 24.05
CA ASN A 147 20.70 -14.13 24.75
C ASN A 147 20.35 -14.48 26.23
N PRO A 148 20.89 -13.78 27.23
CA PRO A 148 20.58 -14.04 28.63
C PRO A 148 19.08 -14.01 28.96
N MET A 149 18.30 -13.14 28.29
CA MET A 149 16.84 -13.04 28.45
C MET A 149 16.06 -14.20 27.81
N ALA A 150 16.68 -14.96 26.90
CA ALA A 150 16.00 -16.07 26.21
C ALA A 150 15.56 -17.20 27.14
N LYS A 151 16.19 -17.31 28.33
CA LYS A 151 15.84 -18.31 29.34
C LYS A 151 14.47 -18.04 30.03
N GLU A 152 14.01 -16.80 30.01
CA GLU A 152 12.74 -16.38 30.61
C GLU A 152 11.61 -16.34 29.59
N TRP A 153 11.91 -16.51 28.30
CA TRP A 153 10.92 -16.45 27.24
C TRP A 153 10.13 -17.74 27.11
N SER A 154 8.83 -17.63 26.87
CA SER A 154 8.04 -18.79 26.45
C SER A 154 8.52 -19.31 25.09
N SER A 155 8.21 -20.57 24.76
CA SER A 155 8.56 -21.14 23.45
C SER A 155 8.05 -20.29 22.28
N GLU A 156 6.90 -19.66 22.43
CA GLU A 156 6.28 -18.79 21.43
C GLU A 156 7.05 -17.47 21.23
N ILE A 157 7.48 -16.85 22.32
CA ILE A 157 8.31 -15.62 22.27
C ILE A 157 9.66 -15.93 21.63
N LEU A 158 10.23 -17.09 21.95
CA LEU A 158 11.52 -17.51 21.38
C LEU A 158 11.42 -17.72 19.86
N GLU A 159 10.37 -18.37 19.37
CA GLU A 159 10.13 -18.53 17.94
C GLU A 159 9.91 -17.19 17.23
N TYR A 160 9.18 -16.27 17.86
CA TYR A 160 8.99 -14.91 17.38
C TYR A 160 10.30 -14.16 17.22
N GLU A 161 11.15 -14.17 18.25
CA GLU A 161 12.45 -13.49 18.22
C GLU A 161 13.38 -14.10 17.18
N ILE A 162 13.41 -15.43 17.05
CA ILE A 162 14.17 -16.11 16.00
C ILE A 162 13.69 -15.72 14.60
N GLY A 163 12.36 -15.68 14.40
CA GLY A 163 11.76 -15.27 13.13
C GLY A 163 12.03 -13.80 12.79
N SER A 164 11.91 -12.91 13.76
CA SER A 164 12.20 -11.49 13.63
C SER A 164 13.70 -11.28 13.31
N TYR A 165 14.60 -11.96 14.01
CA TYR A 165 16.03 -11.88 13.77
C TYR A 165 16.43 -12.41 12.39
N LYS A 166 15.83 -13.52 11.92
CA LYS A 166 16.02 -14.03 10.56
C LYS A 166 15.55 -13.03 9.52
N LEU A 167 14.36 -12.46 9.70
CA LEU A 167 13.81 -11.48 8.78
C LEU A 167 14.69 -10.23 8.71
N GLU A 168 15.19 -9.76 9.84
CA GLU A 168 16.10 -8.62 9.93
C GLU A 168 17.41 -8.82 9.15
N HIS A 169 17.91 -10.05 9.10
CA HIS A 169 19.15 -10.42 8.42
C HIS A 169 18.92 -11.11 7.06
N SER A 170 17.68 -11.17 6.59
CA SER A 170 17.32 -11.60 5.24
C SER A 170 17.67 -10.54 4.19
N TYR A 171 17.64 -10.91 2.90
CA TYR A 171 17.85 -9.93 1.81
C TYR A 171 16.81 -8.79 1.87
N ILE A 172 15.56 -9.10 2.18
CA ILE A 172 14.52 -8.06 2.29
C ILE A 172 14.75 -7.18 3.52
N GLY A 173 15.26 -7.73 4.63
CA GLY A 173 15.63 -6.97 5.82
C GLY A 173 16.77 -5.98 5.56
N ILE A 174 17.78 -6.41 4.81
CA ILE A 174 18.89 -5.55 4.38
C ILE A 174 18.37 -4.41 3.49
N MET A 175 17.46 -4.72 2.54
CA MET A 175 16.83 -3.70 1.72
C MET A 175 15.99 -2.72 2.55
N GLY A 176 15.24 -3.21 3.54
CA GLY A 176 14.49 -2.38 4.48
C GLY A 176 15.38 -1.43 5.24
N LYS A 177 16.50 -1.93 5.79
CA LYS A 177 17.51 -1.12 6.47
C LYS A 177 18.18 -0.09 5.56
N ALA A 178 18.44 -0.43 4.31
CA ALA A 178 19.03 0.49 3.34
C ALA A 178 18.10 1.67 3.00
N ILE A 179 16.78 1.47 3.08
CA ILE A 179 15.77 2.52 2.84
C ILE A 179 15.48 3.32 4.12
N THR A 180 15.77 2.78 5.30
CA THR A 180 15.51 3.43 6.60
C THR A 180 15.95 4.90 6.65
N PRO A 181 17.16 5.32 6.20
CA PRO A 181 17.54 6.73 6.27
C PRO A 181 16.63 7.66 5.45
N ILE A 182 15.97 7.14 4.42
CA ILE A 182 15.02 7.91 3.59
C ILE A 182 13.66 8.02 4.26
N ILE A 183 13.21 6.95 4.94
CA ILE A 183 11.86 6.88 5.54
C ILE A 183 11.83 7.27 7.01
N SER A 184 12.97 7.29 7.69
CA SER A 184 13.09 7.71 9.09
C SER A 184 12.57 9.14 9.37
N PRO A 185 12.74 10.15 8.48
CA PRO A 185 12.13 11.45 8.67
C PRO A 185 10.59 11.48 8.66
N LEU A 186 9.95 10.40 8.20
CA LEU A 186 8.50 10.21 8.22
C LEU A 186 8.02 9.48 9.49
N GLY A 187 8.96 9.13 10.38
CA GLY A 187 8.68 8.34 11.58
C GLY A 187 8.63 6.83 11.35
N TYR A 188 9.13 6.33 10.21
CA TYR A 188 9.07 4.90 9.86
C TYR A 188 10.38 4.19 10.17
N ASP A 189 10.26 2.95 10.63
CA ASP A 189 11.37 2.04 10.87
C ASP A 189 11.63 1.08 9.69
N TRP A 190 12.63 0.22 9.84
CA TRP A 190 12.96 -0.78 8.84
C TRP A 190 11.86 -1.83 8.64
N LYS A 191 11.03 -2.14 9.66
CA LYS A 191 9.89 -3.08 9.58
C LYS A 191 8.80 -2.49 8.67
N ILE A 192 8.44 -1.23 8.87
CA ILE A 192 7.54 -0.50 7.98
C ILE A 192 8.17 -0.40 6.58
N GLY A 193 9.50 -0.17 6.49
CA GLY A 193 10.23 -0.17 5.23
C GLY A 193 10.08 -1.46 4.44
N ILE A 194 10.23 -2.62 5.08
CA ILE A 194 9.98 -3.93 4.45
C ILE A 194 8.53 -4.02 3.96
N ALA A 195 7.57 -3.65 4.81
CA ALA A 195 6.16 -3.70 4.45
C ALA A 195 5.82 -2.77 3.29
N LEU A 196 6.47 -1.60 3.16
CA LEU A 196 6.35 -0.71 2.02
C LEU A 196 6.90 -1.32 0.73
N ILE A 197 8.08 -1.98 0.80
CA ILE A 197 8.67 -2.67 -0.36
C ILE A 197 7.75 -3.80 -0.83
N THR A 198 7.27 -4.63 0.08
CA THR A 198 6.39 -5.76 -0.25
C THR A 198 5.04 -5.30 -0.80
N SER A 199 4.51 -4.18 -0.30
CA SER A 199 3.25 -3.60 -0.77
C SER A 199 3.32 -3.10 -2.21
N PHE A 200 4.52 -2.93 -2.76
CA PHE A 200 4.70 -2.59 -4.17
C PHE A 200 4.20 -3.68 -5.12
N ALA A 201 4.23 -4.94 -4.70
CA ALA A 201 3.64 -6.04 -5.46
C ALA A 201 2.10 -5.93 -5.50
N ALA A 202 1.50 -5.85 -4.33
CA ALA A 202 0.08 -5.61 -4.12
C ALA A 202 -0.13 -4.96 -2.75
N ARG A 203 -1.04 -4.01 -2.66
CA ARG A 203 -1.25 -3.21 -1.44
C ARG A 203 -1.68 -4.03 -0.23
N GLU A 204 -2.46 -5.07 -0.45
CA GLU A 204 -2.91 -6.00 0.58
C GLU A 204 -1.75 -6.73 1.27
N VAL A 205 -0.63 -6.91 0.56
CA VAL A 205 0.56 -7.57 1.09
C VAL A 205 1.18 -6.80 2.24
N PHE A 206 1.00 -5.48 2.30
CA PHE A 206 1.44 -4.67 3.45
C PHE A 206 0.91 -5.20 4.77
N VAL A 207 -0.39 -5.41 4.83
CA VAL A 207 -1.06 -5.93 6.02
C VAL A 207 -0.56 -7.33 6.37
N GLY A 208 -0.45 -8.21 5.35
CA GLY A 208 0.10 -9.55 5.52
C GLY A 208 1.55 -9.54 5.98
N THR A 209 2.38 -8.64 5.46
CA THR A 209 3.78 -8.50 5.87
C THR A 209 3.89 -8.01 7.31
N LEU A 210 3.15 -6.97 7.69
CA LEU A 210 3.12 -6.53 9.09
C LEU A 210 2.60 -7.64 10.00
N ALA A 211 1.51 -8.30 9.63
CA ALA A 211 0.99 -9.44 10.37
C ALA A 211 2.07 -10.52 10.53
N THR A 212 2.81 -10.87 9.48
CA THR A 212 3.90 -11.85 9.53
C THR A 212 5.04 -11.38 10.44
N ILE A 213 5.46 -10.12 10.33
CA ILE A 213 6.53 -9.55 11.16
C ILE A 213 6.15 -9.60 12.64
N TYR A 214 4.88 -9.32 12.96
CA TYR A 214 4.40 -9.23 14.35
C TYR A 214 3.70 -10.49 14.85
N SER A 215 3.36 -11.48 13.97
CA SER A 215 2.59 -12.68 14.33
C SER A 215 3.39 -13.97 14.39
N VAL A 216 4.69 -13.93 14.19
CA VAL A 216 5.50 -15.17 14.26
C VAL A 216 5.24 -15.83 15.64
N GLY A 217 4.41 -16.87 15.65
CA GLY A 217 4.05 -17.66 16.82
C GLY A 217 2.61 -17.65 17.31
N GLN A 218 1.65 -16.88 16.74
CA GLN A 218 0.25 -16.91 17.21
C GLN A 218 -0.80 -16.65 16.12
N GLU A 219 -1.94 -17.40 16.17
CA GLU A 219 -3.05 -17.35 15.21
C GLU A 219 -4.11 -16.26 15.48
N ASN A 220 -4.00 -15.46 16.54
CA ASN A 220 -5.05 -14.50 16.94
C ASN A 220 -4.76 -13.07 16.47
N GLU A 221 -5.65 -12.49 15.64
CA GLU A 221 -5.58 -11.11 15.15
C GLU A 221 -5.51 -10.05 16.28
N LEU A 222 -6.19 -10.28 17.41
CA LEU A 222 -6.17 -9.38 18.56
C LEU A 222 -4.75 -9.23 19.14
N THR A 223 -3.99 -10.31 19.19
CA THR A 223 -2.62 -10.33 19.71
C THR A 223 -1.64 -9.59 18.80
N ILE A 224 -1.85 -9.63 17.47
CA ILE A 224 -1.04 -8.89 16.50
C ILE A 224 -1.20 -7.39 16.71
N LYS A 225 -2.44 -6.93 16.88
CA LYS A 225 -2.77 -5.53 17.12
C LYS A 225 -2.16 -5.01 18.43
N GLU A 226 -2.17 -5.79 19.48
CA GLU A 226 -1.55 -5.45 20.76
C GLU A 226 -0.02 -5.37 20.66
N LYS A 227 0.63 -6.31 19.97
CA LYS A 227 2.07 -6.29 19.73
C LYS A 227 2.49 -5.06 18.91
N MET A 228 1.76 -4.74 17.83
CA MET A 228 2.00 -3.54 17.05
C MET A 228 1.82 -2.26 17.89
N ARG A 229 0.85 -2.24 18.79
CA ARG A 229 0.59 -1.09 19.67
C ARG A 229 1.67 -0.89 20.71
N ASN A 230 2.27 -1.98 21.18
CA ASN A 230 3.32 -1.97 22.22
C ASN A 230 4.74 -1.87 21.63
N GLU A 231 4.88 -1.83 20.29
CA GLU A 231 6.19 -1.64 19.65
C GLU A 231 6.72 -0.24 19.94
N LEU A 232 7.98 -0.17 20.40
CA LEU A 232 8.62 1.08 20.79
C LEU A 232 9.69 1.49 19.76
N LYS A 233 9.78 2.79 19.54
CA LYS A 233 10.90 3.42 18.82
C LYS A 233 12.18 3.33 19.69
N PRO A 234 13.37 3.49 19.10
CA PRO A 234 14.62 3.55 19.86
C PRO A 234 14.62 4.61 20.99
N ASN A 235 13.77 5.61 20.88
CA ASN A 235 13.60 6.69 21.87
C ASN A 235 12.64 6.31 23.03
N GLY A 236 12.05 5.11 23.02
CA GLY A 236 11.07 4.67 24.01
C GLY A 236 9.63 5.06 23.75
N ASP A 237 9.35 5.85 22.70
CA ASP A 237 7.99 6.22 22.30
C ASP A 237 7.31 5.09 21.51
N PRO A 238 5.96 4.98 21.51
CA PRO A 238 5.25 4.01 20.69
C PRO A 238 5.58 4.18 19.20
N MET A 239 5.81 3.06 18.49
CA MET A 239 6.10 3.09 17.05
C MET A 239 4.93 3.61 16.24
N PHE A 240 3.71 3.16 16.56
CA PHE A 240 2.47 3.58 15.94
C PHE A 240 1.78 4.68 16.76
N ASP A 241 2.49 5.79 16.98
CA ASP A 241 1.91 7.01 17.56
C ASP A 241 1.01 7.75 16.54
N PHE A 242 0.28 8.73 17.01
CA PHE A 242 -0.64 9.51 16.18
C PHE A 242 0.06 10.19 14.99
N PRO A 243 1.22 10.85 15.13
CA PRO A 243 1.96 11.41 14.01
C PRO A 243 2.37 10.38 12.96
N THR A 244 2.96 9.26 13.38
CA THR A 244 3.39 8.18 12.48
C THR A 244 2.19 7.55 11.75
N GLY A 245 1.08 7.33 12.46
CA GLY A 245 -0.12 6.75 11.88
C GLY A 245 -0.76 7.65 10.80
N ILE A 246 -0.90 8.94 11.07
CA ILE A 246 -1.43 9.90 10.09
C ILE A 246 -0.48 10.03 8.89
N SER A 247 0.82 10.10 9.13
CA SER A 247 1.83 10.11 8.07
C SER A 247 1.70 8.88 7.16
N LEU A 248 1.54 7.70 7.75
CA LEU A 248 1.41 6.43 7.02
C LEU A 248 0.09 6.35 6.23
N LEU A 249 -1.02 6.82 6.80
CA LEU A 249 -2.32 6.93 6.10
C LEU A 249 -2.21 7.82 4.87
N LEU A 250 -1.58 8.99 5.01
CA LEU A 250 -1.38 9.93 3.91
C LEU A 250 -0.41 9.39 2.86
N PHE A 251 0.65 8.70 3.29
CA PHE A 251 1.55 8.01 2.37
C PHE A 251 0.79 7.01 1.50
N TYR A 252 -0.05 6.16 2.11
CA TYR A 252 -0.87 5.19 1.39
C TYR A 252 -1.98 5.82 0.54
N ALA A 253 -2.45 7.01 0.91
CA ALA A 253 -3.43 7.74 0.11
C ALA A 253 -2.86 8.22 -1.22
N PHE A 254 -1.60 8.66 -1.23
CA PHE A 254 -0.99 9.29 -2.42
C PHE A 254 -0.01 8.39 -3.15
N ALA A 255 0.69 7.47 -2.47
CA ALA A 255 1.69 6.62 -3.10
C ALA A 255 1.08 5.66 -4.12
N MET A 256 1.78 5.50 -5.23
CA MET A 256 1.45 4.51 -6.24
C MET A 256 2.19 3.19 -5.93
N GLN A 257 1.54 2.33 -5.16
CA GLN A 257 2.11 1.07 -4.71
C GLN A 257 1.39 -0.13 -5.32
N CYS A 258 1.31 -0.20 -6.65
CA CYS A 258 0.66 -1.34 -7.30
C CYS A 258 1.24 -1.57 -8.69
N MET A 259 1.97 -2.68 -8.86
CA MET A 259 2.55 -3.08 -10.15
C MET A 259 1.48 -3.35 -11.22
N SER A 260 0.31 -3.84 -10.82
CA SER A 260 -0.79 -4.06 -11.77
C SER A 260 -1.27 -2.75 -12.40
N THR A 261 -1.30 -1.65 -11.65
CA THR A 261 -1.65 -0.33 -12.20
C THR A 261 -0.60 0.14 -13.20
N LEU A 262 0.69 -0.02 -12.92
CA LEU A 262 1.77 0.32 -13.86
C LEU A 262 1.65 -0.48 -15.16
N ALA A 263 1.38 -1.78 -15.05
CA ALA A 263 1.18 -2.66 -16.21
C ALA A 263 -0.02 -2.20 -17.07
N VAL A 264 -1.14 -1.84 -16.43
CA VAL A 264 -2.33 -1.34 -17.14
C VAL A 264 -2.05 0.02 -17.80
N VAL A 265 -1.40 0.94 -17.09
CA VAL A 265 -1.05 2.26 -17.66
C VAL A 265 -0.12 2.10 -18.85
N ARG A 266 0.88 1.22 -18.79
CA ARG A 266 1.75 0.88 -19.92
C ARG A 266 0.95 0.36 -21.11
N LYS A 267 0.01 -0.56 -20.88
CA LYS A 267 -0.83 -1.16 -21.93
C LYS A 267 -1.76 -0.11 -22.57
N GLU A 268 -2.33 0.80 -21.77
CA GLU A 268 -3.23 1.83 -22.26
C GLU A 268 -2.52 3.00 -22.96
N THR A 269 -1.27 3.33 -22.55
CA THR A 269 -0.49 4.43 -23.14
C THR A 269 0.51 3.97 -24.18
N ASN A 270 0.72 2.67 -24.31
CA ASN A 270 1.72 2.03 -25.16
C ASN A 270 3.14 2.63 -25.00
N SER A 271 3.47 3.12 -23.80
CA SER A 271 4.72 3.79 -23.48
C SER A 271 5.14 3.53 -22.03
N TRP A 272 6.45 3.45 -21.77
CA TRP A 272 6.99 3.40 -20.41
C TRP A 272 7.11 4.77 -19.74
N LYS A 273 7.08 5.86 -20.51
CA LYS A 273 7.25 7.22 -19.97
C LYS A 273 6.15 7.59 -18.99
N TRP A 274 4.91 7.28 -19.31
CA TRP A 274 3.75 7.65 -18.47
C TRP A 274 3.64 6.86 -17.17
N PRO A 275 3.79 5.51 -17.16
CA PRO A 275 3.85 4.76 -15.91
C PRO A 275 4.98 5.22 -14.99
N LEU A 276 6.18 5.46 -15.53
CA LEU A 276 7.33 5.93 -14.76
C LEU A 276 7.10 7.34 -14.19
N PHE A 277 6.61 8.26 -15.01
CA PHE A 277 6.22 9.59 -14.55
C PHE A 277 5.19 9.53 -13.42
N GLN A 278 4.17 8.70 -13.57
CA GLN A 278 3.12 8.51 -12.57
C GLN A 278 3.70 7.93 -11.27
N LEU A 279 4.53 6.89 -11.35
CA LEU A 279 5.19 6.29 -10.20
C LEU A 279 6.01 7.33 -9.43
N VAL A 280 6.90 8.05 -10.13
CA VAL A 280 7.79 9.02 -9.49
C VAL A 280 7.00 10.19 -8.91
N SER A 281 6.09 10.79 -9.66
CA SER A 281 5.31 11.95 -9.21
C SER A 281 4.43 11.63 -8.01
N MET A 282 3.72 10.50 -8.03
CA MET A 282 2.85 10.10 -6.93
C MET A 282 3.65 9.70 -5.67
N THR A 283 4.79 9.03 -5.83
CA THR A 283 5.66 8.68 -4.70
C THR A 283 6.27 9.93 -4.07
N LEU A 284 6.70 10.91 -4.87
CA LEU A 284 7.20 12.18 -4.36
C LEU A 284 6.12 12.96 -3.62
N ILE A 285 4.92 13.08 -4.18
CA ILE A 285 3.79 13.73 -3.51
C ILE A 285 3.49 13.04 -2.17
N ALA A 286 3.42 11.71 -2.16
CA ALA A 286 3.19 10.92 -0.96
C ALA A 286 4.28 11.19 0.10
N TYR A 287 5.54 11.18 -0.32
CA TYR A 287 6.66 11.42 0.57
C TYR A 287 6.60 12.81 1.21
N PHE A 288 6.43 13.87 0.40
CA PHE A 288 6.39 15.24 0.92
C PHE A 288 5.17 15.51 1.80
N VAL A 289 3.98 15.02 1.42
CA VAL A 289 2.78 15.19 2.23
C VAL A 289 2.93 14.47 3.58
N SER A 290 3.45 13.24 3.57
CA SER A 290 3.69 12.48 4.79
C SER A 290 4.77 13.12 5.67
N LEU A 291 5.85 13.63 5.07
CA LEU A 291 6.93 14.32 5.78
C LEU A 291 6.40 15.58 6.50
N ILE A 292 5.68 16.43 5.77
CA ILE A 292 5.09 17.65 6.33
C ILE A 292 4.13 17.29 7.45
N SER A 293 3.26 16.29 7.22
CA SER A 293 2.29 15.87 8.24
C SER A 293 2.97 15.32 9.49
N TYR A 294 4.01 14.51 9.35
CA TYR A 294 4.76 13.97 10.48
C TYR A 294 5.43 15.09 11.28
N GLN A 295 6.14 16.00 10.62
CA GLN A 295 6.85 17.10 11.28
C GLN A 295 5.93 18.17 11.90
N MET A 296 4.69 18.31 11.39
CA MET A 296 3.71 19.21 12.00
C MET A 296 3.03 18.63 13.24
N LEU A 297 2.98 17.30 13.34
CA LEU A 297 2.29 16.59 14.43
C LEU A 297 3.25 16.03 15.50
N SER A 298 4.53 15.88 15.15
CA SER A 298 5.59 15.46 16.06
C SER A 298 6.13 16.65 16.85
#